data_cf538ddd819b61e8a2fda03428910490
#
_entry.id   cf538ddd819b61e8a2fda03428910490
#
_cell.length_a   1.000
_cell.length_b   1.000
_cell.length_c   1.000
_cell.angle_alpha   90.00
_cell.angle_beta   90.00
_cell.angle_gamma   90.00
#
_symmetry.space_group_name_H-M   'P 1'
#
loop_
_entity.id
_entity.type
_entity.pdbx_description
1 polymer ?
#
loop_
_entity_poly.entity_id
_entity_poly.type
_entity_poly.pdbx_seq_one_letter_code
_entity_poly.pdbx_strand_id
1 'polypeptide(L)'
;MRKAANDMDNLKNIANQALEALKTAGAEKAKCDVGFSETHEFNVDGGKFSLFRTLFDKHLVMTAIKAGKKGSVRQNCYDHETIVSAAEACLATAESSLPDEAWDIAPLGENRDFEYGAVKPDLDKFFFRCRELMDDISERYPKVIVEQ
;
A
#
# COMPACT_ATOMS: atom_id res chain seq x y z
N MET A 1 19.72 7.72 4.38
CA MET A 1 19.26 8.52 3.22
C MET A 1 19.38 7.80 1.87
N ARG A 2 20.50 7.19 1.47
CA ARG A 2 20.62 6.53 0.14
C ARG A 2 19.66 5.36 -0.12
N LYS A 3 19.24 4.58 0.89
CA LYS A 3 18.37 3.41 0.70
C LYS A 3 16.92 3.83 0.39
N ALA A 4 16.35 4.79 1.11
CA ALA A 4 14.99 5.26 0.89
C ALA A 4 14.81 5.95 -0.49
N ALA A 5 15.80 6.72 -0.94
CA ALA A 5 15.78 7.32 -2.27
C ALA A 5 15.82 6.24 -3.38
N ASN A 6 16.62 5.20 -3.20
CA ASN A 6 16.72 4.09 -4.16
C ASN A 6 15.42 3.26 -4.20
N ASP A 7 14.72 3.14 -3.07
CA ASP A 7 13.43 2.42 -3.00
C ASP A 7 12.30 3.24 -3.67
N MET A 8 12.29 4.58 -3.52
CA MET A 8 11.35 5.47 -4.21
C MET A 8 11.56 5.49 -5.72
N ASP A 9 12.80 5.54 -6.19
CA ASP A 9 13.10 5.50 -7.63
C ASP A 9 12.68 4.16 -8.23
N ASN A 10 12.82 3.07 -7.48
CA ASN A 10 12.35 1.75 -7.88
C ASN A 10 10.83 1.70 -8.00
N LEU A 11 10.07 2.26 -7.04
CA LEU A 11 8.61 2.31 -7.11
C LEU A 11 8.11 3.17 -8.28
N LYS A 12 8.74 4.33 -8.56
CA LYS A 12 8.45 5.15 -9.74
C LYS A 12 8.66 4.37 -11.04
N ASN A 13 9.72 3.56 -11.10
CA ASN A 13 10.01 2.74 -12.27
C ASN A 13 8.96 1.64 -12.47
N ILE A 14 8.55 0.96 -11.40
CA ILE A 14 7.46 -0.02 -11.41
C ILE A 14 6.14 0.62 -11.88
N ALA A 15 5.81 1.80 -11.36
CA ALA A 15 4.61 2.53 -11.77
C ALA A 15 4.61 2.87 -13.27
N ASN A 16 5.75 3.31 -13.79
CA ASN A 16 5.90 3.60 -15.23
C ASN A 16 5.75 2.34 -16.08
N GLN A 17 6.35 1.22 -15.69
CA GLN A 17 6.19 -0.05 -16.38
C GLN A 17 4.73 -0.51 -16.38
N ALA A 18 4.02 -0.36 -15.27
CA ALA A 18 2.60 -0.72 -15.16
C ALA A 18 1.72 0.15 -16.06
N LEU A 19 1.97 1.47 -16.13
CA LEU A 19 1.25 2.38 -17.00
C LEU A 19 1.50 2.07 -18.48
N GLU A 20 2.73 1.77 -18.87
CA GLU A 20 3.06 1.36 -20.24
C GLU A 20 2.43 0.01 -20.62
N ALA A 21 2.39 -0.96 -19.69
CA ALA A 21 1.71 -2.24 -19.90
C ALA A 21 0.20 -2.03 -20.11
N LEU A 22 -0.45 -1.20 -19.32
CA LEU A 22 -1.88 -0.87 -19.49
C LEU A 22 -2.15 -0.19 -20.85
N LYS A 23 -1.31 0.74 -21.27
CA LYS A 23 -1.42 1.37 -22.60
C LYS A 23 -1.25 0.35 -23.72
N THR A 24 -0.25 -0.52 -23.62
CA THR A 24 0.02 -1.57 -24.60
C THR A 24 -1.14 -2.55 -24.70
N ALA A 25 -1.77 -2.87 -23.56
CA ALA A 25 -2.98 -3.71 -23.53
C ALA A 25 -4.23 -3.00 -24.10
N GLY A 26 -4.20 -1.69 -24.32
CA GLY A 26 -5.26 -0.92 -24.98
C GLY A 26 -6.14 -0.07 -24.06
N ALA A 27 -5.64 0.32 -22.87
CA ALA A 27 -6.34 1.26 -22.00
C ALA A 27 -6.37 2.68 -22.63
N GLU A 28 -7.54 3.31 -22.65
CA GLU A 28 -7.70 4.71 -23.06
C GLU A 28 -7.24 5.67 -21.95
N LYS A 29 -7.55 5.31 -20.69
CA LYS A 29 -7.08 5.99 -19.50
C LYS A 29 -6.55 4.96 -18.52
N ALA A 30 -5.45 5.25 -17.86
CA ALA A 30 -4.78 4.35 -16.95
C ALA A 30 -4.34 5.07 -15.68
N LYS A 31 -4.45 4.37 -14.55
CA LYS A 31 -3.94 4.77 -13.25
C LYS A 31 -3.21 3.60 -12.61
N CYS A 32 -2.11 3.91 -11.94
CA CYS A 32 -1.38 2.95 -11.13
C CYS A 32 -1.14 3.52 -9.73
N ASP A 33 -1.30 2.66 -8.75
CA ASP A 33 -0.89 2.90 -7.37
C ASP A 33 0.06 1.77 -6.96
N VAL A 34 1.26 2.12 -6.52
CA VAL A 34 2.28 1.16 -6.12
C VAL A 34 2.88 1.58 -4.79
N GLY A 35 3.00 0.63 -3.87
CA GLY A 35 3.52 0.92 -2.56
C GLY A 35 4.11 -0.28 -1.84
N PHE A 36 4.95 0.04 -0.88
CA PHE A 36 5.56 -0.88 0.06
C PHE A 36 5.37 -0.34 1.47
N SER A 37 4.95 -1.18 2.39
CA SER A 37 4.86 -0.84 3.80
C SER A 37 5.57 -1.87 4.68
N GLU A 38 6.18 -1.37 5.75
CA GLU A 38 6.75 -2.15 6.84
C GLU A 38 6.02 -1.75 8.12
N THR A 39 5.30 -2.70 8.71
CA THR A 39 4.50 -2.47 9.91
C THR A 39 5.08 -3.27 11.07
N HIS A 40 5.39 -2.59 12.17
CA HIS A 40 5.85 -3.22 13.42
C HIS A 40 4.68 -3.26 14.41
N GLU A 41 4.41 -4.43 14.93
CA GLU A 41 3.30 -4.65 15.84
C GLU A 41 3.79 -5.26 17.17
N PHE A 42 3.27 -4.72 18.27
CA PHE A 42 3.38 -5.28 19.61
C PHE A 42 1.96 -5.65 20.07
N ASN A 43 1.68 -6.93 20.15
CA ASN A 43 0.39 -7.40 20.62
C ASN A 43 0.41 -7.61 22.12
N VAL A 44 -0.73 -7.34 22.74
CA VAL A 44 -0.96 -7.50 24.18
C VAL A 44 -2.11 -8.51 24.37
N ASP A 45 -1.92 -9.44 25.29
CA ASP A 45 -2.92 -10.43 25.65
C ASP A 45 -2.93 -10.57 27.19
N GLY A 46 -4.09 -10.41 27.80
CA GLY A 46 -4.25 -10.45 29.25
C GLY A 46 -3.34 -9.47 30.01
N GLY A 47 -3.11 -8.27 29.43
CA GLY A 47 -2.25 -7.26 30.03
C GLY A 47 -0.74 -7.50 29.89
N LYS A 48 -0.33 -8.43 29.04
CA LYS A 48 1.11 -8.74 28.80
C LYS A 48 1.40 -8.75 27.30
N PHE A 49 2.62 -8.32 26.94
CA PHE A 49 3.07 -8.48 25.57
C PHE A 49 3.15 -9.96 25.19
N SER A 50 2.47 -10.34 24.12
CA SER A 50 2.34 -11.73 23.66
C SER A 50 3.04 -11.97 22.32
N LEU A 51 3.13 -10.96 21.45
CA LEU A 51 3.71 -11.09 20.13
C LEU A 51 4.41 -9.80 19.70
N PHE A 52 5.60 -9.96 19.12
CA PHE A 52 6.31 -8.93 18.39
C PHE A 52 6.50 -9.41 16.96
N ARG A 53 6.01 -8.64 15.97
CA ARG A 53 6.16 -9.01 14.57
C ARG A 53 6.39 -7.82 13.68
N THR A 54 7.04 -8.07 12.54
CA THR A 54 7.16 -7.12 11.45
C THR A 54 6.47 -7.71 10.23
N LEU A 55 5.55 -6.95 9.66
CA LEU A 55 4.83 -7.29 8.44
C LEU A 55 5.36 -6.42 7.30
N PHE A 56 5.59 -7.07 6.15
CA PHE A 56 5.95 -6.41 4.91
C PHE A 56 4.81 -6.59 3.92
N ASP A 57 4.22 -5.49 3.47
CA ASP A 57 3.20 -5.52 2.43
C ASP A 57 3.70 -4.82 1.17
N LYS A 58 3.39 -5.41 0.01
CA LYS A 58 3.62 -4.85 -1.30
C LYS A 58 2.30 -4.79 -2.03
N HIS A 59 2.06 -3.69 -2.73
CA HIS A 59 0.88 -3.61 -3.58
C HIS A 59 1.15 -2.85 -4.87
N LEU A 60 0.54 -3.36 -5.92
CA LEU A 60 0.40 -2.72 -7.21
C LEU A 60 -1.07 -2.78 -7.57
N VAL A 61 -1.75 -1.64 -7.61
CA VAL A 61 -3.13 -1.52 -8.06
C VAL A 61 -3.13 -0.84 -9.42
N MET A 62 -3.63 -1.55 -10.42
CA MET A 62 -3.77 -1.06 -11.78
C MET A 62 -5.23 -0.81 -12.07
N THR A 63 -5.55 0.33 -12.68
CA THR A 63 -6.91 0.68 -13.10
C THR A 63 -6.86 1.16 -14.54
N ALA A 64 -7.75 0.62 -15.35
CA ALA A 64 -7.94 0.99 -16.76
C ALA A 64 -9.37 1.43 -17.02
N ILE A 65 -9.52 2.38 -17.93
CA ILE A 65 -10.81 2.74 -18.55
C ILE A 65 -10.69 2.55 -20.05
N LYS A 66 -11.68 1.88 -20.64
CA LYS A 66 -11.82 1.64 -22.06
C LYS A 66 -13.30 1.66 -22.45
N ALA A 67 -13.67 2.49 -23.41
CA ALA A 67 -15.07 2.65 -23.86
C ALA A 67 -16.06 2.90 -22.70
N GLY A 68 -15.72 3.76 -21.75
CA GLY A 68 -16.54 4.07 -20.58
C GLY A 68 -16.65 2.94 -19.55
N LYS A 69 -15.88 1.86 -19.68
CA LYS A 69 -15.87 0.70 -18.79
C LYS A 69 -14.61 0.72 -17.95
N LYS A 70 -14.73 0.34 -16.67
CA LYS A 70 -13.61 0.35 -15.71
C LYS A 70 -13.24 -1.06 -15.28
N GLY A 71 -11.95 -1.36 -15.33
CA GLY A 71 -11.34 -2.53 -14.69
C GLY A 71 -10.30 -2.13 -13.67
N SER A 72 -10.11 -2.96 -12.65
CA SER A 72 -9.04 -2.79 -11.66
C SER A 72 -8.53 -4.14 -11.21
N VAL A 73 -7.21 -4.23 -11.05
CA VAL A 73 -6.52 -5.44 -10.56
C VAL A 73 -5.52 -5.03 -9.49
N ARG A 74 -5.43 -5.82 -8.42
CA ARG A 74 -4.41 -5.67 -7.37
C ARG A 74 -3.46 -6.86 -7.39
N GLN A 75 -2.16 -6.58 -7.32
CA GLN A 75 -1.08 -7.55 -7.20
C GLN A 75 -0.17 -7.20 -6.02
N ASN A 76 0.55 -8.20 -5.52
CA ASN A 76 1.58 -8.04 -4.48
C ASN A 76 3.00 -8.34 -5.01
N CYS A 77 3.16 -8.45 -6.31
CA CYS A 77 4.40 -8.74 -7.01
C CYS A 77 4.67 -7.68 -8.09
N TYR A 78 5.94 -7.39 -8.37
CA TYR A 78 6.36 -6.32 -9.27
C TYR A 78 7.25 -6.79 -10.43
N ASP A 79 7.38 -8.11 -10.62
CA ASP A 79 8.13 -8.61 -11.77
C ASP A 79 7.40 -8.28 -13.08
N HIS A 80 8.17 -8.21 -14.16
CA HIS A 80 7.67 -7.76 -15.45
C HIS A 80 6.52 -8.65 -15.99
N GLU A 81 6.63 -9.96 -15.81
CA GLU A 81 5.61 -10.91 -16.28
C GLU A 81 4.29 -10.72 -15.54
N THR A 82 4.34 -10.56 -14.21
CA THR A 82 3.17 -10.25 -13.39
C THR A 82 2.54 -8.92 -13.78
N ILE A 83 3.33 -7.88 -14.07
CA ILE A 83 2.83 -6.56 -14.49
C ILE A 83 2.08 -6.68 -15.82
N VAL A 84 2.64 -7.37 -16.81
CA VAL A 84 2.02 -7.56 -18.13
C VAL A 84 0.72 -8.34 -17.99
N SER A 85 0.74 -9.48 -17.32
CA SER A 85 -0.45 -10.31 -17.08
C SER A 85 -1.55 -9.56 -16.31
N ALA A 86 -1.16 -8.74 -15.31
CA ALA A 86 -2.11 -7.91 -14.57
C ALA A 86 -2.73 -6.81 -15.44
N ALA A 87 -1.99 -6.22 -16.39
CA ALA A 87 -2.53 -5.26 -17.33
C ALA A 87 -3.58 -5.87 -18.24
N GLU A 88 -3.30 -7.06 -18.80
CA GLU A 88 -4.25 -7.82 -19.62
C GLU A 88 -5.53 -8.17 -18.83
N ALA A 89 -5.38 -8.68 -17.60
CA ALA A 89 -6.49 -9.00 -16.72
C ALA A 89 -7.30 -7.75 -16.35
N CYS A 90 -6.65 -6.61 -16.17
CA CYS A 90 -7.31 -5.33 -15.89
C CYS A 90 -8.21 -4.90 -17.08
N LEU A 91 -7.71 -5.03 -18.30
CA LEU A 91 -8.49 -4.73 -19.50
C LEU A 91 -9.65 -5.72 -19.69
N ALA A 92 -9.41 -7.02 -19.50
CA ALA A 92 -10.47 -8.03 -19.56
C ALA A 92 -11.58 -7.75 -18.52
N THR A 93 -11.20 -7.30 -17.32
CA THR A 93 -12.15 -6.86 -16.28
C THR A 93 -12.95 -5.63 -16.74
N ALA A 94 -12.30 -4.64 -17.36
CA ALA A 94 -12.98 -3.48 -17.92
C ALA A 94 -13.97 -3.90 -19.01
N GLU A 95 -13.56 -4.75 -19.95
CA GLU A 95 -14.41 -5.21 -21.06
C GLU A 95 -15.67 -5.95 -20.59
N SER A 96 -15.59 -6.67 -19.47
CA SER A 96 -16.73 -7.37 -18.86
C SER A 96 -17.58 -6.49 -17.94
N SER A 97 -17.17 -5.27 -17.61
CA SER A 97 -17.96 -4.36 -16.78
C SER A 97 -19.03 -3.61 -17.58
N LEU A 98 -20.00 -3.03 -16.87
CA LEU A 98 -20.97 -2.15 -17.51
C LEU A 98 -20.35 -0.76 -17.73
N PRO A 99 -20.68 -0.09 -18.87
CA PRO A 99 -20.23 1.27 -19.11
C PRO A 99 -20.94 2.24 -18.15
N ASP A 100 -20.21 3.25 -17.72
CA ASP A 100 -20.72 4.35 -16.89
C ASP A 100 -19.98 5.63 -17.27
N GLU A 101 -20.72 6.67 -17.63
CA GLU A 101 -20.18 7.96 -18.03
C GLU A 101 -19.45 8.67 -16.87
N ALA A 102 -19.72 8.27 -15.62
CA ALA A 102 -19.03 8.79 -14.44
C ALA A 102 -17.62 8.23 -14.24
N TRP A 103 -17.24 7.16 -14.95
CA TRP A 103 -15.89 6.61 -14.84
C TRP A 103 -14.87 7.51 -15.51
N ASP A 104 -14.03 8.16 -14.69
CA ASP A 104 -12.91 8.96 -15.16
C ASP A 104 -11.69 8.81 -14.25
N ILE A 105 -10.53 9.20 -14.78
CA ILE A 105 -9.27 9.32 -14.05
C ILE A 105 -8.87 10.79 -14.10
N ALA A 106 -8.64 11.39 -12.94
CA ALA A 106 -8.21 12.77 -12.82
C ALA A 106 -6.99 13.04 -13.72
N PRO A 107 -6.92 14.21 -14.37
CA PRO A 107 -5.75 14.58 -15.15
C PRO A 107 -4.50 14.63 -14.28
N LEU A 108 -3.36 14.39 -14.91
CA LEU A 108 -2.06 14.47 -14.23
C LEU A 108 -1.88 15.88 -13.63
N GLY A 109 -1.76 15.93 -12.30
CA GLY A 109 -1.43 17.14 -11.56
C GLY A 109 0.08 17.37 -11.48
N GLU A 110 0.47 18.35 -10.68
CA GLU A 110 1.88 18.59 -10.37
C GLU A 110 2.43 17.42 -9.54
N ASN A 111 3.65 17.00 -9.87
CA ASN A 111 4.36 16.04 -9.05
C ASN A 111 4.66 16.66 -7.68
N ARG A 112 4.29 15.96 -6.61
CA ARG A 112 4.58 16.37 -5.24
C ARG A 112 5.26 15.23 -4.52
N ASP A 113 6.42 15.50 -3.95
CA ASP A 113 7.12 14.58 -3.06
C ASP A 113 6.80 14.98 -1.61
N PHE A 114 6.41 14.01 -0.80
CA PHE A 114 6.13 14.21 0.62
C PHE A 114 7.04 13.32 1.45
N GLU A 115 7.76 13.92 2.39
CA GLU A 115 8.45 13.21 3.45
C GLU A 115 7.75 13.48 4.78
N TYR A 116 7.37 12.43 5.50
CA TYR A 116 6.67 12.56 6.76
C TYR A 116 7.21 11.58 7.80
N GLY A 117 7.57 12.10 8.97
CA GLY A 117 8.03 11.28 10.10
C GLY A 117 9.45 10.75 9.98
N ALA A 118 9.79 9.81 10.84
CA ALA A 118 11.10 9.17 10.88
C ALA A 118 11.19 8.08 9.81
N VAL A 119 12.30 8.04 9.06
CA VAL A 119 12.58 7.01 8.04
C VAL A 119 12.68 5.62 8.66
N LYS A 120 13.06 5.53 9.93
CA LYS A 120 13.20 4.27 10.65
C LYS A 120 12.60 4.43 12.04
N PRO A 121 11.63 3.57 12.45
CA PRO A 121 11.05 3.63 13.77
C PRO A 121 12.08 3.23 14.84
N ASP A 122 12.01 3.89 15.98
CA ASP A 122 12.73 3.52 17.18
C ASP A 122 11.87 2.49 17.96
N LEU A 123 12.13 1.20 17.71
CA LEU A 123 11.35 0.12 18.28
C LEU A 123 11.53 0.00 19.80
N ASP A 124 12.70 0.30 20.32
CA ASP A 124 12.96 0.29 21.77
C ASP A 124 12.12 1.38 22.45
N LYS A 125 12.16 2.60 21.92
CA LYS A 125 11.32 3.69 22.42
C LYS A 125 9.82 3.37 22.31
N PHE A 126 9.38 2.78 21.21
CA PHE A 126 7.99 2.36 21.02
C PHE A 126 7.60 1.33 22.08
N PHE A 127 8.40 0.28 22.27
CA PHE A 127 8.17 -0.74 23.30
C PHE A 127 8.10 -0.16 24.71
N PHE A 128 9.06 0.70 25.08
CA PHE A 128 9.07 1.34 26.40
C PHE A 128 7.83 2.21 26.63
N ARG A 129 7.37 2.95 25.62
CA ARG A 129 6.16 3.76 25.70
C ARG A 129 4.89 2.91 25.85
N CYS A 130 4.81 1.82 25.13
CA CYS A 130 3.70 0.88 25.29
C CYS A 130 3.69 0.25 26.69
N ARG A 131 4.85 -0.11 27.24
CA ARG A 131 4.97 -0.64 28.58
C ARG A 131 4.56 0.39 29.65
N GLU A 132 5.05 1.62 29.56
CA GLU A 132 4.65 2.72 30.47
C GLU A 132 3.12 2.91 30.46
N LEU A 133 2.50 2.88 29.27
CA LEU A 133 1.04 2.97 29.13
C LEU A 133 0.32 1.81 29.83
N MET A 134 0.82 0.58 29.66
CA MET A 134 0.25 -0.62 30.29
C MET A 134 0.33 -0.56 31.82
N ASP A 135 1.49 -0.14 32.34
CA ASP A 135 1.73 0.03 33.78
C ASP A 135 0.77 1.10 34.35
N ASP A 136 0.65 2.25 33.69
CA ASP A 136 -0.25 3.36 34.08
C ASP A 136 -1.73 2.92 34.07
N ILE A 137 -2.16 2.18 33.06
CA ILE A 137 -3.54 1.62 33.00
C ILE A 137 -3.79 0.64 34.15
N SER A 138 -2.86 -0.27 34.40
CA SER A 138 -2.97 -1.26 35.47
C SER A 138 -3.04 -0.61 36.86
N GLU A 139 -2.28 0.47 37.10
CA GLU A 139 -2.29 1.21 38.37
C GLU A 139 -3.60 1.98 38.56
N ARG A 140 -4.05 2.72 37.54
CA ARG A 140 -5.26 3.57 37.65
C ARG A 140 -6.55 2.77 37.56
N TYR A 141 -6.55 1.68 36.78
CA TYR A 141 -7.73 0.90 36.46
C TYR A 141 -7.51 -0.59 36.64
N PRO A 142 -7.30 -1.09 37.87
CA PRO A 142 -6.87 -2.48 38.14
C PRO A 142 -7.87 -3.56 37.73
N LYS A 143 -9.07 -3.17 37.28
CA LYS A 143 -10.09 -4.10 36.76
C LYS A 143 -10.14 -4.12 35.22
N VAL A 144 -9.37 -3.29 34.55
CA VAL A 144 -9.28 -3.24 33.09
C VAL A 144 -8.21 -4.22 32.62
N ILE A 145 -8.56 -5.06 31.67
CA ILE A 145 -7.64 -5.93 30.97
C ILE A 145 -7.42 -5.32 29.58
N VAL A 146 -6.16 -5.09 29.23
CA VAL A 146 -5.79 -4.61 27.92
C VAL A 146 -5.55 -5.79 26.99
N GLU A 147 -6.25 -5.80 25.87
CA GLU A 147 -6.14 -6.81 24.82
C GLU A 147 -6.14 -6.15 23.44
N GLN A 148 -5.27 -6.63 22.57
CA GLN A 148 -5.24 -6.30 21.13
C GLN A 148 -4.51 -7.40 20.35
#